data_94f0fb0711c3c3f2abc9664eeda92c6b
#
_entry.id   94f0fb0711c3c3f2abc9664eeda92c6b
#
_cell.length_a   1.000
_cell.length_b   1.000
_cell.length_c   1.000
_cell.angle_alpha   90.00
_cell.angle_beta   90.00
_cell.angle_gamma   90.00
#
_symmetry.space_group_name_H-M   'P 1'
#
loop_
_entity.id
_entity.type
_entity.pdbx_description
1 polymer ?
#
loop_
_entity_poly.entity_id
_entity_poly.type
_entity_poly.pdbx_seq_one_letter_code
_entity_poly.pdbx_strand_id
1 'polypeptide(L)'
;MKGRCARGFSLVEVLVAMTLALLLTLSMTTLHARVLRLSLDSAAAADAQDALRIALALLEYELAHAGYWGLVPDAATIEGRRGDAIPLEVTVSGDCGPDWSIDLDRPLQAWSSGWPLECAPYAGAPPRGGMLVLRRVETGTAAPEAGRLQVQADFWGGRLVADADALPPGYEGRDLVARAYYVSPRAIGDVSRPALRRKTLQRGPRLVDEEIMPGIAALEIELGVDADLPGDPGHGQADAFVAPETATAPVVAVRLTLRSHDAPGLVLTRTVPLRNGPLP
;
A
#
# COMPACT_ATOMS: atom_id res chain seq x y z
N MET A 1 30.35 6.51 81.17
CA MET A 1 29.94 5.80 79.95
C MET A 1 28.61 5.03 80.24
N LYS A 2 27.48 5.57 79.69
CA LYS A 2 26.16 4.90 79.82
C LYS A 2 26.00 3.78 78.80
N GLY A 3 26.04 2.55 79.23
CA GLY A 3 25.74 1.42 78.36
C GLY A 3 24.28 1.49 77.88
N ARG A 4 24.08 1.59 76.57
CA ARG A 4 22.77 1.42 75.91
C ARG A 4 22.44 -0.07 75.93
N CYS A 5 21.49 -0.47 76.76
CA CYS A 5 20.88 -1.80 76.64
C CYS A 5 20.21 -1.93 75.28
N ALA A 6 20.73 -2.79 74.44
CA ALA A 6 20.05 -3.20 73.19
C ALA A 6 18.79 -3.99 73.59
N ARG A 7 17.61 -3.44 73.32
CA ARG A 7 16.34 -4.18 73.44
C ARG A 7 16.28 -5.17 72.27
N GLY A 8 16.18 -6.45 72.56
CA GLY A 8 15.93 -7.49 71.55
C GLY A 8 14.50 -7.39 70.98
N PHE A 9 14.35 -7.72 69.72
CA PHE A 9 13.03 -7.78 69.04
C PHE A 9 12.16 -8.92 69.62
N SER A 10 10.86 -8.65 69.78
CA SER A 10 9.92 -9.66 70.17
C SER A 10 9.58 -10.55 68.96
N LEU A 11 9.27 -11.84 69.17
CA LEU A 11 8.90 -12.79 68.11
C LEU A 11 7.69 -12.30 67.33
N VAL A 12 6.73 -11.63 67.97
CA VAL A 12 5.54 -11.06 67.36
C VAL A 12 5.91 -9.87 66.42
N GLU A 13 6.87 -9.04 66.82
CA GLU A 13 7.34 -7.90 66.02
C GLU A 13 8.03 -8.39 64.74
N VAL A 14 8.81 -9.47 64.82
CA VAL A 14 9.41 -10.11 63.60
C VAL A 14 8.34 -10.74 62.71
N LEU A 15 7.34 -11.40 63.24
CA LEU A 15 6.24 -11.97 62.44
C LEU A 15 5.42 -10.90 61.73
N VAL A 16 5.10 -9.78 62.43
CA VAL A 16 4.40 -8.65 61.79
C VAL A 16 5.24 -8.01 60.72
N ALA A 17 6.54 -7.81 60.96
CA ALA A 17 7.44 -7.26 59.95
C ALA A 17 7.54 -8.16 58.72
N MET A 18 7.64 -9.50 58.88
CA MET A 18 7.67 -10.46 57.77
C MET A 18 6.37 -10.46 56.96
N THR A 19 5.21 -10.41 57.62
CA THR A 19 3.92 -10.36 56.92
C THR A 19 3.75 -9.06 56.12
N LEU A 20 4.13 -7.94 56.70
CA LEU A 20 4.11 -6.65 55.99
C LEU A 20 5.10 -6.64 54.83
N ALA A 21 6.30 -7.16 55.00
CA ALA A 21 7.28 -7.27 53.90
C ALA A 21 6.77 -8.19 52.78
N LEU A 22 6.12 -9.32 53.08
CA LEU A 22 5.50 -10.20 52.07
C LEU A 22 4.37 -9.49 51.33
N LEU A 23 3.51 -8.73 51.99
CA LEU A 23 2.43 -7.98 51.35
C LEU A 23 2.99 -6.88 50.42
N LEU A 24 4.05 -6.19 50.84
CA LEU A 24 4.70 -5.20 50.03
C LEU A 24 5.38 -5.79 48.77
N THR A 25 6.10 -6.90 48.95
CA THR A 25 6.74 -7.59 47.82
C THR A 25 5.71 -8.11 46.82
N LEU A 26 4.59 -8.70 47.33
CA LEU A 26 3.51 -9.17 46.46
C LEU A 26 2.87 -7.98 45.68
N SER A 27 2.62 -6.88 46.35
CA SER A 27 2.05 -5.67 45.73
C SER A 27 3.01 -5.10 44.66
N MET A 28 4.31 -5.08 44.95
CA MET A 28 5.32 -4.56 44.00
C MET A 28 5.46 -5.49 42.80
N THR A 29 5.44 -6.81 42.97
CA THR A 29 5.52 -7.75 41.83
C THR A 29 4.28 -7.69 40.95
N THR A 30 3.08 -7.55 41.51
CA THR A 30 1.84 -7.40 40.74
C THR A 30 1.80 -6.08 39.98
N LEU A 31 2.26 -5.01 40.59
CA LEU A 31 2.37 -3.71 39.90
C LEU A 31 3.38 -3.76 38.76
N HIS A 32 4.55 -4.34 39.00
CA HIS A 32 5.58 -4.51 37.97
C HIS A 32 5.07 -5.33 36.77
N ALA A 33 4.38 -6.44 37.03
CA ALA A 33 3.78 -7.27 35.98
C ALA A 33 2.72 -6.50 35.16
N ARG A 34 1.92 -5.62 35.79
CA ARG A 34 0.96 -4.77 35.08
C ARG A 34 1.66 -3.71 34.21
N VAL A 35 2.69 -3.05 34.75
CA VAL A 35 3.46 -2.05 33.98
C VAL A 35 4.12 -2.67 32.76
N LEU A 36 4.71 -3.87 32.89
CA LEU A 36 5.29 -4.59 31.75
C LEU A 36 4.25 -4.91 30.68
N ARG A 37 3.06 -5.40 31.06
CA ARG A 37 1.98 -5.67 30.11
C ARG A 37 1.54 -4.41 29.36
N LEU A 38 1.29 -3.31 30.11
CA LEU A 38 0.92 -2.04 29.51
C LEU A 38 2.00 -1.51 28.56
N SER A 39 3.28 -1.70 28.89
CA SER A 39 4.39 -1.30 28.02
C SER A 39 4.42 -2.13 26.72
N LEU A 40 4.19 -3.45 26.81
CA LEU A 40 4.13 -4.32 25.63
C LEU A 40 2.92 -3.99 24.74
N ASP A 41 1.75 -3.78 25.35
CA ASP A 41 0.53 -3.41 24.62
C ASP A 41 0.69 -2.06 23.91
N SER A 42 1.34 -1.08 24.59
CA SER A 42 1.64 0.24 24.00
C SER A 42 2.64 0.14 22.85
N ALA A 43 3.67 -0.69 22.98
CA ALA A 43 4.63 -0.92 21.91
C ALA A 43 3.96 -1.58 20.68
N ALA A 44 3.14 -2.62 20.90
CA ALA A 44 2.41 -3.27 19.83
C ALA A 44 1.43 -2.31 19.09
N ALA A 45 0.78 -1.42 19.83
CA ALA A 45 -0.10 -0.40 19.24
C ALA A 45 0.69 0.63 18.42
N ALA A 46 1.88 1.03 18.88
CA ALA A 46 2.76 1.94 18.16
C ALA A 46 3.26 1.29 16.85
N ASP A 47 3.72 0.05 16.91
CA ASP A 47 4.17 -0.72 15.74
C ASP A 47 3.04 -0.88 14.70
N ALA A 48 1.83 -1.16 15.15
CA ALA A 48 0.65 -1.25 14.29
C ALA A 48 0.32 0.10 13.62
N GLN A 49 0.45 1.20 14.36
CA GLN A 49 0.22 2.54 13.80
C GLN A 49 1.27 2.91 12.75
N ASP A 50 2.53 2.59 13.00
CA ASP A 50 3.62 2.84 12.05
C ASP A 50 3.47 1.99 10.79
N ALA A 51 3.06 0.73 10.92
CA ALA A 51 2.76 -0.12 9.77
C ALA A 51 1.66 0.48 8.87
N LEU A 52 0.55 0.99 9.45
CA LEU A 52 -0.50 1.66 8.70
C LEU A 52 0.00 2.95 8.02
N ARG A 53 0.83 3.75 8.72
CA ARG A 53 1.39 5.00 8.16
C ARG A 53 2.30 4.72 6.97
N ILE A 54 3.19 3.74 7.10
CA ILE A 54 4.12 3.36 6.03
C ILE A 54 3.34 2.82 4.83
N ALA A 55 2.35 1.96 5.05
CA ALA A 55 1.51 1.43 3.99
C ALA A 55 0.73 2.53 3.25
N LEU A 56 0.13 3.48 4.00
CA LEU A 56 -0.57 4.64 3.41
C LEU A 56 0.38 5.55 2.64
N ALA A 57 1.57 5.84 3.17
CA ALA A 57 2.55 6.67 2.49
C ALA A 57 3.02 6.06 1.17
N LEU A 58 3.19 4.73 1.14
CA LEU A 58 3.47 4.00 -0.10
C LEU A 58 2.34 4.15 -1.12
N LEU A 59 1.10 3.90 -0.71
CA LEU A 59 -0.07 4.00 -1.60
C LEU A 59 -0.31 5.45 -2.06
N GLU A 60 -0.09 6.44 -1.20
CA GLU A 60 -0.15 7.86 -1.54
C GLU A 60 0.86 8.22 -2.63
N TYR A 61 2.12 7.77 -2.49
CA TYR A 61 3.14 7.97 -3.52
C TYR A 61 2.72 7.35 -4.86
N GLU A 62 2.24 6.13 -4.86
CA GLU A 62 1.80 5.44 -6.07
C GLU A 62 0.62 6.14 -6.75
N LEU A 63 -0.39 6.53 -5.98
CA LEU A 63 -1.57 7.25 -6.48
C LEU A 63 -1.21 8.62 -7.06
N ALA A 64 -0.32 9.36 -6.39
CA ALA A 64 0.12 10.66 -6.88
C ALA A 64 0.83 10.60 -8.24
N HIS A 65 1.34 9.42 -8.62
CA HIS A 65 2.02 9.21 -9.90
C HIS A 65 1.20 8.35 -10.89
N ALA A 66 -0.01 7.90 -10.53
CA ALA A 66 -0.87 7.17 -11.46
C ALA A 66 -1.10 8.00 -12.74
N GLY A 67 -0.97 7.36 -13.90
CA GLY A 67 -1.11 8.06 -15.19
C GLY A 67 0.06 8.99 -15.55
N TYR A 68 1.18 8.90 -14.85
CA TYR A 68 2.39 9.62 -15.25
C TYR A 68 3.13 8.85 -16.35
N TRP A 69 3.28 9.48 -17.53
CA TRP A 69 3.88 8.86 -18.72
C TRP A 69 5.20 9.52 -19.18
N GLY A 70 5.83 10.30 -18.31
CA GLY A 70 7.10 10.97 -18.62
C GLY A 70 6.90 12.26 -19.40
N LEU A 71 7.44 12.32 -20.63
CA LEU A 71 7.36 13.52 -21.48
C LEU A 71 6.01 13.69 -22.17
N VAL A 72 5.25 12.59 -22.34
CA VAL A 72 3.92 12.65 -22.97
C VAL A 72 2.83 12.89 -21.93
N PRO A 73 1.86 13.78 -22.23
CA PRO A 73 0.79 14.10 -21.30
C PRO A 73 -0.32 13.04 -21.26
N ASP A 74 -0.46 12.22 -22.31
CA ASP A 74 -1.56 11.28 -22.50
C ASP A 74 -1.05 9.94 -23.04
N ALA A 75 -1.52 8.85 -22.43
CA ALA A 75 -1.27 7.49 -22.90
C ALA A 75 -1.73 7.26 -24.35
N ALA A 76 -2.74 7.99 -24.82
CA ALA A 76 -3.25 7.89 -26.19
C ALA A 76 -2.18 8.11 -27.27
N THR A 77 -1.11 8.84 -26.94
CA THR A 77 0.03 9.08 -27.85
C THR A 77 1.14 8.05 -27.75
N ILE A 78 0.97 7.00 -26.94
CA ILE A 78 1.94 5.92 -26.79
C ILE A 78 1.53 4.73 -27.67
N GLU A 79 2.37 4.40 -28.64
CA GLU A 79 2.21 3.22 -29.46
C GLU A 79 2.46 1.93 -28.65
N GLY A 80 1.68 0.88 -28.92
CA GLY A 80 1.77 -0.41 -28.21
C GLY A 80 1.01 -0.46 -26.90
N ARG A 81 0.34 0.64 -26.48
CA ARG A 81 -0.64 0.55 -25.39
C ARG A 81 -1.75 -0.43 -25.77
N ARG A 82 -2.19 -1.26 -24.84
CA ARG A 82 -3.16 -2.37 -25.06
C ARG A 82 -2.71 -3.49 -25.99
N GLY A 83 -1.46 -3.51 -26.46
CA GLY A 83 -1.02 -4.50 -27.45
C GLY A 83 -1.57 -4.31 -28.87
N ASP A 84 -2.42 -3.30 -29.13
CA ASP A 84 -3.23 -3.21 -30.35
C ASP A 84 -2.51 -2.66 -31.58
N ALA A 85 -1.47 -1.84 -31.43
CA ALA A 85 -0.98 -1.02 -32.53
C ALA A 85 0.32 -1.52 -33.18
N ILE A 86 1.15 -2.21 -32.44
CA ILE A 86 2.35 -2.88 -32.94
C ILE A 86 2.38 -4.22 -32.25
N PRO A 87 2.67 -5.31 -32.94
CA PRO A 87 2.89 -6.56 -32.27
C PRO A 87 4.08 -6.37 -31.32
N LEU A 88 3.77 -5.97 -30.09
CA LEU A 88 4.70 -6.11 -29.00
C LEU A 88 4.88 -7.63 -28.89
N GLU A 89 5.91 -8.20 -29.50
CA GLU A 89 6.21 -9.64 -29.41
C GLU A 89 6.63 -10.00 -27.97
N VAL A 90 6.04 -9.32 -26.98
CA VAL A 90 6.35 -9.47 -25.56
C VAL A 90 5.17 -10.05 -24.84
N THR A 91 5.30 -11.32 -24.48
CA THR A 91 4.37 -11.97 -23.58
C THR A 91 4.78 -11.72 -22.14
N VAL A 92 3.90 -11.11 -21.34
CA VAL A 92 4.10 -10.96 -19.90
C VAL A 92 3.76 -12.28 -19.21
N SER A 93 4.75 -12.90 -18.59
CA SER A 93 4.54 -14.16 -17.87
C SER A 93 3.72 -13.92 -16.60
N GLY A 94 2.62 -14.68 -16.44
CA GLY A 94 1.71 -14.56 -15.30
C GLY A 94 0.89 -13.28 -15.30
N ASP A 95 0.62 -12.71 -16.49
CA ASP A 95 -0.24 -11.53 -16.59
C ASP A 95 -1.64 -11.78 -16.02
N CYS A 96 -2.30 -10.74 -15.59
CA CYS A 96 -3.55 -10.80 -14.84
C CYS A 96 -4.79 -10.58 -15.71
N GLY A 97 -4.67 -10.78 -17.00
CA GLY A 97 -5.68 -10.66 -18.05
C GLY A 97 -5.01 -10.31 -19.36
N PRO A 98 -5.77 -10.30 -20.48
CA PRO A 98 -5.24 -9.87 -21.77
C PRO A 98 -4.67 -8.46 -21.65
N ASP A 99 -3.37 -8.34 -21.94
CA ASP A 99 -2.65 -7.06 -21.94
C ASP A 99 -2.79 -6.22 -20.64
N TRP A 100 -3.14 -6.87 -19.51
CA TRP A 100 -3.41 -6.18 -18.25
C TRP A 100 -2.23 -5.28 -17.82
N SER A 101 -1.00 -5.74 -17.98
CA SER A 101 0.19 -4.97 -17.58
C SER A 101 0.43 -3.74 -18.47
N ILE A 102 -0.03 -3.77 -19.73
CA ILE A 102 0.22 -2.75 -20.75
C ILE A 102 -1.03 -1.96 -21.14
N ASP A 103 -2.16 -2.14 -20.44
CA ASP A 103 -3.37 -1.32 -20.63
C ASP A 103 -3.15 0.09 -20.04
N LEU A 104 -2.40 0.92 -20.79
CA LEU A 104 -2.04 2.26 -20.36
C LEU A 104 -3.21 3.23 -20.37
N ASP A 105 -4.30 2.91 -21.08
CA ASP A 105 -5.51 3.72 -21.11
C ASP A 105 -6.28 3.69 -19.79
N ARG A 106 -5.94 2.74 -18.92
CA ARG A 106 -6.53 2.60 -17.58
C ARG A 106 -5.47 2.73 -16.50
N PRO A 107 -4.95 3.95 -16.29
CA PRO A 107 -3.87 4.19 -15.32
C PRO A 107 -4.29 3.91 -13.87
N LEU A 108 -5.58 4.00 -13.56
CA LEU A 108 -6.16 3.71 -12.26
C LEU A 108 -7.39 2.81 -12.43
N GLN A 109 -7.44 1.73 -11.66
CA GLN A 109 -8.64 0.90 -11.51
C GLN A 109 -8.80 0.54 -10.03
N ALA A 110 -10.02 0.52 -9.55
CA ALA A 110 -10.31 0.17 -8.17
C ALA A 110 -11.58 -0.68 -8.06
N TRP A 111 -11.64 -1.50 -7.02
CA TRP A 111 -12.81 -2.28 -6.66
C TRP A 111 -12.97 -2.24 -5.14
N SER A 112 -14.19 -2.18 -4.67
CA SER A 112 -14.50 -2.20 -3.23
C SER A 112 -14.32 -3.58 -2.61
N SER A 113 -14.42 -4.63 -3.41
CA SER A 113 -14.29 -6.02 -2.97
C SER A 113 -14.07 -6.98 -4.15
N GLY A 114 -13.71 -8.22 -3.83
CA GLY A 114 -13.56 -9.29 -4.82
C GLY A 114 -12.16 -9.36 -5.46
N TRP A 115 -12.05 -10.22 -6.47
CA TRP A 115 -10.83 -10.42 -7.25
C TRP A 115 -11.18 -10.48 -8.73
N PRO A 116 -11.13 -9.35 -9.44
CA PRO A 116 -11.52 -9.27 -10.85
C PRO A 116 -10.41 -9.69 -11.83
N LEU A 117 -9.21 -10.02 -11.34
CA LEU A 117 -8.07 -10.37 -12.16
C LEU A 117 -8.08 -11.87 -12.52
N GLU A 118 -7.56 -12.23 -13.70
CA GLU A 118 -7.46 -13.63 -14.15
C GLU A 118 -6.32 -14.38 -13.44
N CYS A 119 -5.27 -13.68 -13.00
CA CYS A 119 -4.21 -14.26 -12.19
C CYS A 119 -4.69 -14.56 -10.76
N ALA A 120 -4.21 -15.64 -10.15
CA ALA A 120 -4.61 -16.00 -8.78
C ALA A 120 -4.04 -15.02 -7.73
N PRO A 121 -4.79 -14.69 -6.68
CA PRO A 121 -4.26 -14.01 -5.51
C PRO A 121 -3.29 -14.92 -4.74
N TYR A 122 -2.52 -14.36 -3.81
CA TYR A 122 -1.58 -15.14 -3.00
C TYR A 122 -2.26 -16.31 -2.31
N ALA A 123 -1.67 -17.50 -2.46
CA ALA A 123 -2.18 -18.77 -1.94
C ALA A 123 -3.64 -19.09 -2.32
N GLY A 124 -4.17 -18.52 -3.42
CA GLY A 124 -5.53 -18.72 -3.89
C GLY A 124 -6.62 -18.22 -2.94
N ALA A 125 -6.27 -17.43 -1.94
CA ALA A 125 -7.21 -16.98 -0.93
C ALA A 125 -7.85 -15.64 -1.35
N PRO A 126 -9.21 -15.48 -1.25
CA PRO A 126 -9.88 -14.25 -1.63
C PRO A 126 -9.39 -13.06 -0.80
N PRO A 127 -9.16 -11.90 -1.43
CA PRO A 127 -8.72 -10.68 -0.74
C PRO A 127 -9.73 -10.19 0.30
N ARG A 128 -9.23 -9.39 1.24
CA ARG A 128 -10.04 -8.69 2.24
C ARG A 128 -10.18 -7.22 1.89
N GLY A 129 -11.39 -6.79 1.58
CA GLY A 129 -11.69 -5.41 1.17
C GLY A 129 -11.37 -5.15 -0.30
N GLY A 130 -10.98 -3.91 -0.59
CA GLY A 130 -10.78 -3.43 -1.94
C GLY A 130 -9.45 -3.83 -2.59
N MET A 131 -9.37 -3.58 -3.88
CA MET A 131 -8.17 -3.72 -4.68
C MET A 131 -7.92 -2.44 -5.49
N LEU A 132 -6.65 -2.03 -5.58
CA LEU A 132 -6.20 -0.86 -6.30
C LEU A 132 -5.18 -1.27 -7.36
N VAL A 133 -5.43 -0.94 -8.62
CA VAL A 133 -4.51 -1.15 -9.74
C VAL A 133 -4.01 0.19 -10.24
N LEU A 134 -2.71 0.29 -10.45
CA LEU A 134 -2.03 1.51 -10.87
C LEU A 134 -1.06 1.22 -12.00
N ARG A 135 -1.05 2.11 -13.01
CA ARG A 135 -0.07 2.08 -14.10
C ARG A 135 0.53 3.46 -14.29
N ARG A 136 1.82 3.49 -14.50
CA ARG A 136 2.63 4.70 -14.68
C ARG A 136 4.01 4.32 -15.24
N VAL A 137 4.83 5.27 -15.53
CA VAL A 137 6.27 5.03 -15.66
C VAL A 137 7.02 5.47 -14.40
N GLU A 138 8.25 4.99 -14.25
CA GLU A 138 9.13 5.49 -13.18
C GLU A 138 9.47 6.97 -13.41
N THR A 139 9.67 7.72 -12.31
CA THR A 139 10.00 9.14 -12.39
C THR A 139 11.40 9.41 -12.91
N GLY A 140 12.33 8.46 -12.74
CA GLY A 140 13.67 8.50 -13.29
C GLY A 140 13.74 7.98 -14.72
N THR A 141 14.69 8.49 -15.51
CA THR A 141 15.01 7.94 -16.82
C THR A 141 15.80 6.65 -16.66
N ALA A 142 15.62 5.70 -17.58
CA ALA A 142 16.32 4.43 -17.62
C ALA A 142 16.90 4.18 -19.02
N ALA A 143 18.06 3.55 -19.06
CA ALA A 143 18.62 3.05 -20.33
C ALA A 143 17.80 1.86 -20.83
N PRO A 144 17.71 1.64 -22.16
CA PRO A 144 17.08 0.46 -22.71
C PRO A 144 17.69 -0.83 -22.16
N GLU A 145 16.80 -1.76 -21.77
CA GLU A 145 17.21 -3.03 -21.17
C GLU A 145 16.33 -4.16 -21.69
N ALA A 146 16.93 -5.18 -22.28
CA ALA A 146 16.20 -6.33 -22.80
C ALA A 146 15.35 -7.02 -21.71
N GLY A 147 14.08 -7.27 -22.03
CA GLY A 147 13.10 -7.90 -21.15
C GLY A 147 12.54 -6.97 -20.06
N ARG A 148 12.83 -5.69 -20.11
CA ARG A 148 12.18 -4.67 -19.28
C ARG A 148 11.23 -3.85 -20.12
N LEU A 149 9.96 -3.83 -19.75
CA LEU A 149 8.99 -2.99 -20.41
C LEU A 149 9.27 -1.52 -20.07
N GLN A 150 9.44 -0.70 -21.10
CA GLN A 150 9.73 0.72 -21.01
C GLN A 150 8.85 1.52 -21.96
N VAL A 151 8.48 2.72 -21.55
CA VAL A 151 7.97 3.74 -22.45
C VAL A 151 9.14 4.61 -22.88
N GLN A 152 9.41 4.61 -24.17
CA GLN A 152 10.35 5.53 -24.81
C GLN A 152 9.55 6.64 -25.47
N ALA A 153 9.77 7.89 -25.08
CA ALA A 153 8.95 9.01 -25.50
C ALA A 153 9.76 10.29 -25.70
N ASP A 154 9.25 11.14 -26.59
CA ASP A 154 9.55 12.56 -26.66
C ASP A 154 8.31 13.41 -26.30
N PHE A 155 8.27 14.70 -26.60
CA PHE A 155 7.12 15.57 -26.31
C PHE A 155 5.90 15.32 -27.22
N TRP A 156 6.06 14.59 -28.31
CA TRP A 156 5.03 14.42 -29.34
C TRP A 156 4.34 13.05 -29.26
N GLY A 157 5.07 12.06 -28.75
CA GLY A 157 4.56 10.72 -28.63
C GLY A 157 5.57 9.76 -28.03
N GLY A 158 5.14 8.52 -27.87
CA GLY A 158 5.97 7.47 -27.29
C GLY A 158 5.66 6.10 -27.87
N ARG A 159 6.47 5.13 -27.49
CA ARG A 159 6.27 3.73 -27.81
C ARG A 159 6.58 2.86 -26.61
N LEU A 160 5.84 1.79 -26.46
CA LEU A 160 6.14 0.74 -25.48
C LEU A 160 7.11 -0.26 -26.10
N VAL A 161 8.20 -0.57 -25.39
CA VAL A 161 9.26 -1.46 -25.87
C VAL A 161 9.72 -2.41 -24.76
N ALA A 162 10.35 -3.50 -25.14
CA ALA A 162 10.98 -4.45 -24.20
C ALA A 162 12.36 -4.91 -24.68
N ASP A 163 12.95 -4.18 -25.61
CA ASP A 163 14.25 -4.46 -26.21
C ASP A 163 15.35 -3.59 -25.57
N ALA A 164 16.59 -3.83 -26.00
CA ALA A 164 17.76 -3.06 -25.60
C ALA A 164 18.24 -2.13 -26.70
N ASP A 165 17.39 -1.82 -27.69
CA ASP A 165 17.73 -0.94 -28.79
C ASP A 165 18.00 0.47 -28.28
N ALA A 166 18.96 1.15 -28.92
CA ALA A 166 19.32 2.49 -28.54
C ALA A 166 18.12 3.46 -28.66
N LEU A 167 18.02 4.37 -27.70
CA LEU A 167 17.01 5.44 -27.72
C LEU A 167 17.17 6.29 -28.98
N PRO A 168 16.07 6.60 -29.70
CA PRO A 168 16.12 7.60 -30.75
C PRO A 168 16.58 8.95 -30.20
N PRO A 169 17.21 9.80 -31.01
CA PRO A 169 17.62 11.14 -30.59
C PRO A 169 16.42 11.94 -30.07
N GLY A 170 16.54 12.52 -28.88
CA GLY A 170 15.48 13.31 -28.25
C GLY A 170 14.48 12.50 -27.42
N TYR A 171 14.55 11.16 -27.41
CA TYR A 171 13.70 10.31 -26.60
C TYR A 171 14.29 10.07 -25.22
N GLU A 172 13.41 9.97 -24.22
CA GLU A 172 13.73 9.44 -22.90
C GLU A 172 13.08 8.06 -22.71
N GLY A 173 13.84 7.11 -22.13
CA GLY A 173 13.31 5.81 -21.69
C GLY A 173 12.93 5.84 -20.22
N ARG A 174 11.79 5.24 -19.86
CA ARG A 174 11.33 5.09 -18.48
C ARG A 174 10.70 3.72 -18.29
N ASP A 175 11.02 3.06 -17.18
CA ASP A 175 10.49 1.74 -16.85
C ASP A 175 8.98 1.81 -16.61
N LEU A 176 8.24 0.89 -17.24
CA LEU A 176 6.82 0.73 -17.00
C LEU A 176 6.58 0.09 -15.64
N VAL A 177 5.68 0.68 -14.89
CA VAL A 177 5.18 0.20 -13.61
C VAL A 177 3.72 -0.17 -13.75
N ALA A 178 3.40 -1.45 -13.57
CA ALA A 178 2.03 -1.95 -13.43
C ALA A 178 1.93 -2.69 -12.09
N ARG A 179 1.04 -2.24 -11.21
CA ARG A 179 0.90 -2.73 -9.84
C ARG A 179 -0.54 -2.92 -9.44
N ALA A 180 -0.84 -4.02 -8.75
CA ALA A 180 -2.12 -4.24 -8.08
C ALA A 180 -1.89 -4.44 -6.57
N TYR A 181 -2.52 -3.59 -5.76
CA TYR A 181 -2.47 -3.62 -4.30
C TYR A 181 -3.74 -4.25 -3.74
N TYR A 182 -3.59 -5.16 -2.81
CA TYR A 182 -4.70 -5.87 -2.17
C TYR A 182 -4.29 -6.41 -0.80
N VAL A 183 -5.25 -6.76 0.04
CA VAL A 183 -4.99 -7.41 1.33
C VAL A 183 -5.27 -8.90 1.22
N SER A 184 -4.22 -9.73 1.38
CA SER A 184 -4.35 -11.18 1.53
C SER A 184 -4.75 -11.52 2.96
N PRO A 185 -5.62 -12.53 3.17
CA PRO A 185 -5.89 -13.04 4.51
C PRO A 185 -4.69 -13.75 5.15
N ARG A 186 -3.60 -13.96 4.40
CA ARG A 186 -2.42 -14.73 4.82
C ARG A 186 -1.14 -13.95 4.56
N ALA A 187 -0.28 -13.83 5.58
CA ALA A 187 1.09 -13.33 5.46
C ALA A 187 2.07 -14.48 5.17
N ILE A 188 3.28 -14.11 4.76
CA ILE A 188 4.40 -15.05 4.63
C ILE A 188 4.80 -15.52 6.05
N GLY A 189 4.78 -16.83 6.25
CA GLY A 189 5.15 -17.45 7.55
C GLY A 189 4.06 -17.42 8.61
N ASP A 190 2.95 -16.68 8.41
CA ASP A 190 1.81 -16.66 9.31
C ASP A 190 0.48 -16.65 8.55
N VAL A 191 -0.15 -17.83 8.44
CA VAL A 191 -1.41 -17.99 7.70
C VAL A 191 -2.63 -17.39 8.40
N SER A 192 -2.49 -16.98 9.65
CA SER A 192 -3.57 -16.37 10.44
C SER A 192 -3.56 -14.84 10.39
N ARG A 193 -2.43 -14.25 10.02
CA ARG A 193 -2.21 -12.81 9.96
C ARG A 193 -2.38 -12.29 8.54
N PRO A 194 -3.27 -11.32 8.29
CA PRO A 194 -3.42 -10.71 6.97
C PRO A 194 -2.25 -9.79 6.64
N ALA A 195 -2.03 -9.56 5.33
CA ALA A 195 -0.97 -8.68 4.86
C ALA A 195 -1.40 -7.88 3.62
N LEU A 196 -0.96 -6.62 3.56
CA LEU A 196 -0.98 -5.85 2.32
C LEU A 196 0.05 -6.45 1.37
N ARG A 197 -0.38 -6.74 0.16
CA ARG A 197 0.43 -7.34 -0.90
C ARG A 197 0.35 -6.52 -2.18
N ARG A 198 1.29 -6.78 -3.05
CA ARG A 198 1.40 -6.14 -4.35
C ARG A 198 1.72 -7.17 -5.42
N LYS A 199 0.92 -7.20 -6.49
CA LYS A 199 1.41 -7.75 -7.76
C LYS A 199 2.14 -6.65 -8.50
N THR A 200 3.30 -6.94 -9.03
CA THR A 200 4.15 -5.95 -9.71
C THR A 200 4.85 -6.55 -10.91
N LEU A 201 4.89 -5.74 -11.98
CA LEU A 201 5.65 -6.07 -13.18
C LEU A 201 7.16 -5.97 -12.87
N GLN A 202 7.87 -7.03 -13.24
CA GLN A 202 9.34 -7.10 -13.13
C GLN A 202 9.97 -7.40 -14.48
N ARG A 203 11.29 -7.28 -14.52
CA ARG A 203 12.10 -7.69 -15.67
C ARG A 203 11.86 -9.15 -16.05
N GLY A 204 11.96 -9.45 -17.35
CA GLY A 204 11.76 -10.76 -17.91
C GLY A 204 10.37 -11.04 -18.46
N PRO A 205 9.64 -10.02 -19.01
CA PRO A 205 8.53 -9.34 -18.34
C PRO A 205 7.64 -10.37 -17.65
N ARG A 206 7.53 -10.25 -16.35
CA ARG A 206 6.71 -11.15 -15.53
C ARG A 206 6.05 -10.42 -14.37
N LEU A 207 4.88 -10.89 -13.97
CA LEU A 207 4.23 -10.44 -12.74
C LEU A 207 4.66 -11.31 -11.55
N VAL A 208 5.03 -10.65 -10.46
CA VAL A 208 5.34 -11.30 -9.19
C VAL A 208 4.44 -10.75 -8.09
N ASP A 209 4.21 -11.58 -7.07
CA ASP A 209 3.40 -11.24 -5.90
C ASP A 209 4.33 -11.03 -4.69
N GLU A 210 4.31 -9.84 -4.12
CA GLU A 210 5.19 -9.44 -3.03
C GLU A 210 4.38 -9.06 -1.79
N GLU A 211 4.82 -9.46 -0.62
CA GLU A 211 4.30 -8.96 0.64
C GLU A 211 4.92 -7.61 0.94
N ILE A 212 4.07 -6.62 1.25
CA ILE A 212 4.50 -5.25 1.56
C ILE A 212 4.48 -5.00 3.06
N MET A 213 3.36 -5.33 3.71
CA MET A 213 3.19 -5.05 5.13
C MET A 213 2.25 -6.08 5.78
N PRO A 214 2.74 -6.90 6.70
CA PRO A 214 1.87 -7.77 7.49
C PRO A 214 1.08 -6.95 8.53
N GLY A 215 -0.03 -7.50 9.01
CA GLY A 215 -0.87 -6.88 10.03
C GLY A 215 -1.86 -5.85 9.50
N ILE A 216 -2.02 -5.71 8.18
CA ILE A 216 -3.09 -4.92 7.57
C ILE A 216 -4.32 -5.79 7.38
N ALA A 217 -5.42 -5.48 8.09
CA ALA A 217 -6.64 -6.28 8.10
C ALA A 217 -7.52 -6.09 6.86
N ALA A 218 -7.62 -4.86 6.36
CA ALA A 218 -8.44 -4.50 5.21
C ALA A 218 -7.95 -3.20 4.56
N LEU A 219 -8.21 -3.09 3.25
CA LEU A 219 -8.08 -1.89 2.43
C LEU A 219 -9.47 -1.51 1.93
N GLU A 220 -9.92 -0.30 2.24
CA GLU A 220 -11.16 0.27 1.70
C GLU A 220 -10.80 1.43 0.77
N ILE A 221 -11.52 1.55 -0.34
CA ILE A 221 -11.23 2.51 -1.41
C ILE A 221 -12.52 3.21 -1.79
N GLU A 222 -12.47 4.54 -1.81
CA GLU A 222 -13.52 5.39 -2.37
C GLU A 222 -12.90 6.31 -3.41
N LEU A 223 -13.60 6.54 -4.50
CA LEU A 223 -13.21 7.44 -5.56
C LEU A 223 -13.87 8.79 -5.37
N GLY A 224 -13.06 9.84 -5.33
CA GLY A 224 -13.53 11.23 -5.33
C GLY A 224 -13.81 11.67 -6.76
N VAL A 225 -15.08 11.89 -7.06
CA VAL A 225 -15.58 12.24 -8.39
C VAL A 225 -15.89 13.73 -8.47
N ASP A 226 -15.59 14.31 -9.63
CA ASP A 226 -15.88 15.70 -10.00
C ASP A 226 -17.00 15.70 -11.05
N ALA A 227 -18.15 16.24 -10.70
CA ALA A 227 -19.30 16.38 -11.59
C ALA A 227 -19.40 17.79 -12.22
N ASP A 228 -18.52 18.71 -11.84
CA ASP A 228 -18.50 20.07 -12.34
C ASP A 228 -18.00 20.13 -13.81
N LEU A 229 -18.52 21.11 -14.57
CA LEU A 229 -18.06 21.36 -15.92
C LEU A 229 -16.77 22.22 -15.90
N PRO A 230 -15.93 22.11 -16.93
CA PRO A 230 -14.75 22.97 -17.05
C PRO A 230 -15.15 24.46 -17.02
N GLY A 231 -14.64 25.19 -16.03
CA GLY A 231 -14.93 26.60 -15.80
C GLY A 231 -15.88 26.88 -14.64
N ASP A 232 -16.50 25.85 -14.07
CA ASP A 232 -17.31 26.00 -12.86
C ASP A 232 -16.44 26.18 -11.61
N PRO A 233 -16.91 26.91 -10.60
CA PRO A 233 -16.26 26.95 -9.30
C PRO A 233 -16.23 25.55 -8.66
N GLY A 234 -15.04 25.04 -8.32
CA GLY A 234 -14.89 23.70 -7.75
C GLY A 234 -14.37 22.65 -8.72
N HIS A 235 -14.42 22.92 -10.04
CA HIS A 235 -13.88 22.01 -11.03
C HIS A 235 -12.42 21.57 -10.70
N GLY A 236 -12.17 20.27 -10.75
CA GLY A 236 -10.90 19.66 -10.33
C GLY A 236 -10.86 19.28 -8.84
N GLN A 237 -11.94 19.47 -8.10
CA GLN A 237 -12.10 19.02 -6.71
C GLN A 237 -13.16 17.90 -6.64
N ALA A 238 -13.03 17.04 -5.65
CA ALA A 238 -14.01 15.97 -5.46
C ALA A 238 -15.30 16.51 -4.82
N ASP A 239 -16.42 16.41 -5.52
CA ASP A 239 -17.74 16.74 -5.01
C ASP A 239 -18.28 15.68 -4.04
N ALA A 240 -17.98 14.43 -4.36
CA ALA A 240 -18.40 13.29 -3.58
C ALA A 240 -17.36 12.16 -3.59
N PHE A 241 -17.40 11.34 -2.55
CA PHE A 241 -16.65 10.08 -2.52
C PHE A 241 -17.62 8.92 -2.64
N VAL A 242 -17.40 8.08 -3.64
CA VAL A 242 -18.29 6.98 -4.01
C VAL A 242 -17.51 5.66 -4.08
N ALA A 243 -18.26 4.54 -3.97
CA ALA A 243 -17.64 3.23 -4.21
C ALA A 243 -17.15 3.13 -5.67
N PRO A 244 -16.03 2.45 -5.94
CA PRO A 244 -15.44 2.38 -7.28
C PRO A 244 -16.41 1.94 -8.37
N GLU A 245 -17.31 1.00 -8.06
CA GLU A 245 -18.28 0.45 -9.02
C GLU A 245 -19.42 1.43 -9.35
N THR A 246 -19.56 2.51 -8.59
CA THR A 246 -20.62 3.52 -8.76
C THR A 246 -20.10 4.85 -9.32
N ALA A 247 -18.80 4.95 -9.56
CA ALA A 247 -18.20 6.15 -10.13
C ALA A 247 -18.65 6.32 -11.60
N THR A 248 -19.31 7.44 -11.90
CA THR A 248 -19.83 7.77 -13.23
C THR A 248 -19.29 9.09 -13.76
N ALA A 249 -18.54 9.82 -12.95
CA ALA A 249 -17.90 11.09 -13.30
C ALA A 249 -16.37 10.94 -13.20
N PRO A 250 -15.60 11.87 -13.80
CA PRO A 250 -14.14 11.85 -13.75
C PRO A 250 -13.61 11.75 -12.31
N VAL A 251 -12.62 10.88 -12.11
CA VAL A 251 -12.00 10.67 -10.80
C VAL A 251 -10.86 11.67 -10.62
N VAL A 252 -10.93 12.49 -9.58
CA VAL A 252 -9.92 13.52 -9.26
C VAL A 252 -9.17 13.24 -7.96
N ALA A 253 -9.70 12.35 -7.12
CA ALA A 253 -9.06 11.95 -5.86
C ALA A 253 -9.38 10.50 -5.50
N VAL A 254 -8.58 9.91 -4.63
CA VAL A 254 -8.85 8.60 -4.04
C VAL A 254 -8.76 8.70 -2.53
N ARG A 255 -9.75 8.19 -1.81
CA ARG A 255 -9.73 8.03 -0.37
C ARG A 255 -9.41 6.59 -0.03
N LEU A 256 -8.33 6.40 0.72
CA LEU A 256 -7.89 5.10 1.20
C LEU A 256 -8.12 5.00 2.70
N THR A 257 -8.67 3.89 3.15
CA THR A 257 -8.78 3.55 4.57
C THR A 257 -8.16 2.20 4.83
N LEU A 258 -7.15 2.16 5.70
CA LEU A 258 -6.50 0.94 6.16
C LEU A 258 -6.91 0.63 7.60
N ARG A 259 -7.17 -0.65 7.87
CA ARG A 259 -7.48 -1.17 9.21
C ARG A 259 -6.35 -2.06 9.70
N SER A 260 -5.99 -1.93 10.97
CA SER A 260 -5.01 -2.81 11.61
C SER A 260 -5.65 -4.13 12.04
N HIS A 261 -4.88 -5.22 11.88
CA HIS A 261 -5.17 -6.52 12.48
C HIS A 261 -4.65 -6.60 13.91
N ASP A 262 -3.44 -6.08 14.15
CA ASP A 262 -2.71 -6.23 15.40
C ASP A 262 -3.20 -5.27 16.50
N ALA A 263 -3.86 -4.18 16.11
CA ALA A 263 -4.53 -3.23 17.00
C ALA A 263 -5.99 -3.05 16.56
N PRO A 264 -6.92 -3.92 16.98
CA PRO A 264 -8.33 -3.81 16.62
C PRO A 264 -8.91 -2.45 16.97
N GLY A 265 -9.56 -1.81 15.98
CA GLY A 265 -10.11 -0.45 16.11
C GLY A 265 -9.16 0.66 15.63
N LEU A 266 -7.88 0.37 15.39
CA LEU A 266 -6.98 1.33 14.75
C LEU A 266 -7.26 1.39 13.26
N VAL A 267 -7.66 2.57 12.80
CA VAL A 267 -8.01 2.87 11.40
C VAL A 267 -7.33 4.16 11.00
N LEU A 268 -6.70 4.17 9.85
CA LEU A 268 -6.16 5.39 9.25
C LEU A 268 -6.77 5.62 7.88
N THR A 269 -7.16 6.86 7.61
CA THR A 269 -7.72 7.29 6.33
C THR A 269 -6.84 8.38 5.72
N ARG A 270 -6.65 8.32 4.41
CA ARG A 270 -5.94 9.33 3.62
C ARG A 270 -6.69 9.61 2.33
N THR A 271 -6.83 10.89 1.99
CA THR A 271 -7.32 11.32 0.68
C THR A 271 -6.14 11.83 -0.14
N VAL A 272 -6.01 11.31 -1.35
CA VAL A 272 -4.90 11.60 -2.26
C VAL A 272 -5.49 12.20 -3.55
N PRO A 273 -5.17 13.45 -3.88
CA PRO A 273 -5.53 14.01 -5.18
C PRO A 273 -4.71 13.38 -6.30
N LEU A 274 -5.33 13.12 -7.43
CA LEU A 274 -4.66 12.64 -8.64
C LEU A 274 -4.01 13.83 -9.36
N ARG A 275 -2.71 13.68 -9.71
CA ARG A 275 -1.93 14.79 -10.26
C ARG A 275 -1.89 14.82 -11.79
N ASN A 276 -2.14 13.67 -12.43
CA ASN A 276 -1.98 13.53 -13.88
C ASN A 276 -3.33 13.57 -14.61
N GLY A 277 -4.20 14.47 -14.21
CA GLY A 277 -5.51 14.74 -14.78
C GLY A 277 -6.63 13.91 -14.15
N PRO A 278 -7.88 14.27 -14.45
CA PRO A 278 -9.01 13.41 -14.10
C PRO A 278 -8.85 12.11 -14.89
N LEU A 279 -8.96 10.98 -14.20
CA LEU A 279 -8.89 9.66 -14.82
C LEU A 279 -10.30 9.17 -15.15
N PRO A 280 -10.48 8.51 -16.31
CA PRO A 280 -11.77 8.01 -16.76
C PRO A 280 -12.33 6.91 -15.85
#